data_e5a1473cd62a422acc2ad2fec0256915
#
_entry.id   e5a1473cd62a422acc2ad2fec0256915
#
_cell.length_a   1.000
_cell.length_b   1.000
_cell.length_c   1.000
_cell.angle_alpha   90.00
_cell.angle_beta   90.00
_cell.angle_gamma   90.00
#
_symmetry.space_group_name_H-M   'P 1'
#
loop_
_entity.id
_entity.type
_entity.pdbx_description
1 polymer ?
#
loop_
_entity_poly.entity_id
_entity_poly.type
_entity_poly.pdbx_seq_one_letter_code
_entity_poly.pdbx_strand_id
1 'polypeptide(L)'
;MLTNELLGYNIINVVSTQAQRVLKQKGGVKMIGNRRSDILNLIINHYIQTGEPMGSKTLCQLLPYAVSSATIRNEMAALGELGFLQQRHTSGGRIPTKASYRYYVDNLIVPKPLTPFEKQKINQVLSVNASDPERLLADAAKLLADATGCTSFFSTVKDEYDCVQGADLIPAGEKKAMLVMLTVGGKIKSSVIQMPCRIDDNFRRLFYVLAREFFIGVPVNEINMSLIQSTAPVLRDRLFDMLPVLSSFCSLCKEASEGTLQIYGQNNLLTQEEFGDSVFGLLTFLAEKTKLEEMLTSIANSNIQSALFLGEENPVYELKNTATAVAKFKYYDDQLATLGIIGSLRIDYSSILPRIDYIVKTCSNLLKEGGVIYE
;
A
#
# COMPACT_ATOMS: atom_id res chain seq x y z
N MET A 1 -26.46 1.88 26.21
CA MET A 1 -25.09 2.31 26.39
C MET A 1 -24.24 1.54 25.39
N LEU A 2 -24.17 2.04 24.16
CA LEU A 2 -23.31 1.55 23.08
C LEU A 2 -22.58 2.78 22.56
N THR A 3 -21.49 3.11 23.22
CA THR A 3 -20.65 4.25 22.88
C THR A 3 -19.21 3.82 22.73
N ASN A 4 -18.64 4.18 21.58
CA ASN A 4 -17.22 4.42 21.38
C ASN A 4 -16.24 3.24 21.28
N GLU A 5 -16.41 2.40 20.24
CA GLU A 5 -15.26 1.69 19.66
C GLU A 5 -15.24 1.75 18.12
N LEU A 6 -15.57 2.88 17.54
CA LEU A 6 -15.46 3.14 16.11
C LEU A 6 -14.35 4.15 15.79
N LEU A 7 -13.18 3.98 16.40
CA LEU A 7 -11.94 4.60 15.91
C LEU A 7 -11.27 3.66 14.90
N GLY A 8 -12.05 3.21 13.92
CA GLY A 8 -11.53 2.50 12.75
C GLY A 8 -10.84 3.49 11.81
N TYR A 9 -9.78 3.03 11.19
CA TYR A 9 -9.09 3.68 10.09
C TYR A 9 -10.13 4.17 9.07
N ASN A 10 -10.29 5.47 8.95
CA ASN A 10 -11.23 6.06 8.00
C ASN A 10 -10.45 7.03 7.11
N ILE A 11 -9.97 6.53 5.97
CA ILE A 11 -9.24 7.32 4.97
C ILE A 11 -10.01 8.59 4.64
N ILE A 12 -11.33 8.52 4.57
CA ILE A 12 -12.20 9.64 4.21
C ILE A 12 -12.12 10.77 5.27
N ASN A 13 -12.16 10.43 6.55
CA ASN A 13 -12.08 11.42 7.63
C ASN A 13 -10.67 12.02 7.79
N VAL A 14 -9.61 11.22 7.57
CA VAL A 14 -8.22 11.71 7.67
C VAL A 14 -7.87 12.58 6.48
N VAL A 15 -8.30 12.21 5.28
CA VAL A 15 -8.13 13.01 4.06
C VAL A 15 -8.72 14.39 4.21
N SER A 16 -9.96 14.51 4.75
CA SER A 16 -10.61 15.82 4.96
C SER A 16 -9.81 16.72 5.93
N THR A 17 -9.19 16.15 6.95
CA THR A 17 -8.43 16.91 7.95
C THR A 17 -7.07 17.39 7.44
N GLN A 18 -6.37 16.61 6.62
CA GLN A 18 -5.07 16.99 6.04
C GLN A 18 -5.21 17.95 4.86
N ALA A 19 -6.16 17.70 3.97
CA ALA A 19 -6.47 18.62 2.88
C ALA A 19 -6.84 20.02 3.40
N GLN A 20 -7.61 20.11 4.50
CA GLN A 20 -7.89 21.38 5.17
C GLN A 20 -6.64 22.09 5.68
N ARG A 21 -5.58 21.36 6.12
CA ARG A 21 -4.31 21.97 6.54
C ARG A 21 -3.48 22.48 5.35
N VAL A 22 -3.40 21.72 4.28
CA VAL A 22 -2.66 22.10 3.06
C VAL A 22 -3.37 23.24 2.32
N LEU A 23 -4.71 23.23 2.28
CA LEU A 23 -5.52 24.27 1.65
C LEU A 23 -5.55 25.56 2.46
N LYS A 24 -5.47 25.51 3.81
CA LYS A 24 -5.28 26.72 4.64
C LYS A 24 -3.95 27.42 4.38
N GLN A 25 -2.92 26.70 3.95
CA GLN A 25 -1.63 27.28 3.56
C GLN A 25 -1.60 27.85 2.15
N LYS A 26 -2.53 27.45 1.24
CA LYS A 26 -2.58 27.90 -0.17
C LYS A 26 -3.78 28.78 -0.54
N GLY A 27 -4.47 29.35 0.44
CA GLY A 27 -5.66 30.20 0.18
C GLY A 27 -6.90 29.33 0.01
N GLY A 28 -7.71 29.21 1.04
CA GLY A 28 -8.83 28.28 1.21
C GLY A 28 -9.75 28.16 -0.01
N VAL A 29 -10.14 26.90 -0.33
CA VAL A 29 -11.14 26.63 -1.37
C VAL A 29 -12.43 27.33 -1.00
N LYS A 30 -12.88 28.29 -1.85
CA LYS A 30 -14.17 28.96 -1.69
C LYS A 30 -15.28 27.91 -1.73
N MET A 31 -16.08 27.84 -0.67
CA MET A 31 -17.31 27.04 -0.69
C MET A 31 -18.16 27.48 -1.88
N ILE A 32 -18.48 26.56 -2.77
CA ILE A 32 -19.35 26.80 -3.91
C ILE A 32 -20.81 26.60 -3.48
N GLY A 33 -21.73 27.42 -4.02
CA GLY A 33 -23.16 27.32 -3.67
C GLY A 33 -23.77 25.97 -4.08
N ASN A 34 -24.85 25.55 -3.43
CA ASN A 34 -25.46 24.23 -3.58
C ASN A 34 -25.67 23.80 -5.04
N ARG A 35 -26.20 24.67 -5.89
CA ARG A 35 -26.40 24.37 -7.32
C ARG A 35 -25.11 24.07 -8.06
N ARG A 36 -24.03 24.80 -7.81
CA ARG A 36 -22.73 24.55 -8.41
C ARG A 36 -22.14 23.23 -7.91
N SER A 37 -22.36 22.91 -6.64
CA SER A 37 -21.96 21.64 -6.05
C SER A 37 -22.67 20.46 -6.74
N ASP A 38 -23.97 20.54 -6.99
CA ASP A 38 -24.76 19.54 -7.69
C ASP A 38 -24.25 19.34 -9.12
N ILE A 39 -24.04 20.45 -9.85
CA ILE A 39 -23.50 20.41 -11.22
C ILE A 39 -22.11 19.79 -11.25
N LEU A 40 -21.22 20.20 -10.35
CA LEU A 40 -19.86 19.68 -10.27
C LEU A 40 -19.85 18.18 -9.93
N ASN A 41 -20.67 17.77 -8.97
CA ASN A 41 -20.83 16.37 -8.57
C ASN A 41 -21.30 15.49 -9.75
N LEU A 42 -22.31 15.94 -10.50
CA LEU A 42 -22.80 15.23 -11.69
C LEU A 42 -21.72 15.11 -12.78
N ILE A 43 -20.98 16.19 -13.06
CA ILE A 43 -19.90 16.20 -14.05
C ILE A 43 -18.80 15.22 -13.64
N ILE A 44 -18.38 15.25 -12.38
CA ILE A 44 -17.30 14.36 -11.89
C ILE A 44 -17.74 12.89 -11.96
N ASN A 45 -18.92 12.56 -11.44
CA ASN A 45 -19.42 11.18 -11.45
C ASN A 45 -19.60 10.65 -12.88
N HIS A 46 -20.14 11.47 -13.79
CA HIS A 46 -20.26 11.10 -15.19
C HIS A 46 -18.89 10.84 -15.82
N TYR A 47 -17.93 11.76 -15.61
CA TYR A 47 -16.59 11.64 -16.17
C TYR A 47 -15.84 10.44 -15.59
N ILE A 48 -16.00 10.15 -14.29
CA ILE A 48 -15.45 8.93 -13.67
C ILE A 48 -16.00 7.68 -14.37
N GLN A 49 -17.28 7.63 -14.68
CA GLN A 49 -17.93 6.46 -15.28
C GLN A 49 -17.65 6.28 -16.76
N THR A 50 -17.64 7.37 -17.52
CA THR A 50 -17.64 7.30 -18.99
C THR A 50 -16.34 7.78 -19.65
N GLY A 51 -15.55 8.63 -18.98
CA GLY A 51 -14.42 9.34 -19.59
C GLY A 51 -14.84 10.48 -20.54
N GLU A 52 -16.15 10.71 -20.73
CA GLU A 52 -16.66 11.64 -21.70
C GLU A 52 -17.01 13.02 -21.08
N PRO A 53 -16.69 14.12 -21.81
CA PRO A 53 -17.06 15.46 -21.36
C PRO A 53 -18.58 15.62 -21.28
N MET A 54 -19.07 16.31 -20.23
CA MET A 54 -20.48 16.55 -20.04
C MET A 54 -20.92 17.91 -20.57
N GLY A 55 -22.02 17.93 -21.36
CA GLY A 55 -22.64 19.13 -21.90
C GLY A 55 -23.79 19.66 -21.06
N SER A 56 -24.14 20.97 -21.23
CA SER A 56 -25.23 21.60 -20.48
C SER A 56 -26.60 20.98 -20.73
N LYS A 57 -26.85 20.44 -21.94
CA LYS A 57 -28.14 19.78 -22.26
C LYS A 57 -28.32 18.49 -21.46
N THR A 58 -27.29 17.68 -21.36
CA THR A 58 -27.30 16.44 -20.57
C THR A 58 -27.47 16.73 -19.09
N LEU A 59 -26.80 17.78 -18.57
CA LEU A 59 -26.98 18.21 -17.19
C LEU A 59 -28.41 18.65 -16.86
N CYS A 60 -29.12 19.35 -17.80
CA CYS A 60 -30.52 19.71 -17.61
C CYS A 60 -31.41 18.48 -17.36
N GLN A 61 -31.10 17.35 -17.97
CA GLN A 61 -31.90 16.11 -17.85
C GLN A 61 -31.62 15.34 -16.56
N LEU A 62 -30.42 15.51 -15.99
CA LEU A 62 -29.95 14.76 -14.81
C LEU A 62 -30.20 15.49 -13.48
N LEU A 63 -30.39 16.81 -13.53
CA LEU A 63 -30.67 17.59 -12.32
C LEU A 63 -32.08 17.30 -11.80
N PRO A 64 -32.28 17.18 -10.48
CA PRO A 64 -33.57 16.87 -9.87
C PRO A 64 -34.57 18.08 -9.88
N TYR A 65 -34.17 19.19 -10.48
CA TYR A 65 -34.98 20.40 -10.58
C TYR A 65 -34.85 21.07 -11.95
N ALA A 66 -35.87 21.79 -12.38
CA ALA A 66 -35.91 22.44 -13.69
C ALA A 66 -34.95 23.62 -13.76
N VAL A 67 -34.01 23.60 -14.68
CA VAL A 67 -33.05 24.68 -14.95
C VAL A 67 -32.83 24.82 -16.45
N SER A 68 -32.74 26.07 -16.95
CA SER A 68 -32.45 26.31 -18.35
C SER A 68 -31.01 25.91 -18.73
N SER A 69 -30.81 25.45 -19.97
CA SER A 69 -29.45 25.15 -20.48
C SER A 69 -28.53 26.38 -20.49
N ALA A 70 -29.13 27.60 -20.62
CA ALA A 70 -28.38 28.85 -20.53
C ALA A 70 -27.85 29.09 -19.10
N THR A 71 -28.69 28.87 -18.09
CA THR A 71 -28.27 28.97 -16.69
C THR A 71 -27.18 28.01 -16.37
N ILE A 72 -27.30 26.73 -16.81
CA ILE A 72 -26.25 25.72 -16.59
C ILE A 72 -24.95 26.12 -17.27
N ARG A 73 -24.97 26.67 -18.50
CA ARG A 73 -23.76 27.16 -19.16
C ARG A 73 -23.06 28.23 -18.33
N ASN A 74 -23.81 29.17 -17.76
CA ASN A 74 -23.25 30.21 -16.91
C ASN A 74 -22.63 29.64 -15.64
N GLU A 75 -23.28 28.65 -14.99
CA GLU A 75 -22.72 28.00 -13.82
C GLU A 75 -21.46 27.16 -14.15
N MET A 76 -21.46 26.48 -15.30
CA MET A 76 -20.26 25.75 -15.78
C MET A 76 -19.11 26.71 -16.12
N ALA A 77 -19.39 27.89 -16.68
CA ALA A 77 -18.41 28.94 -16.93
C ALA A 77 -17.79 29.43 -15.63
N ALA A 78 -18.65 29.76 -14.63
CA ALA A 78 -18.20 30.20 -13.32
C ALA A 78 -17.36 29.11 -12.59
N LEU A 79 -17.72 27.82 -12.72
CA LEU A 79 -16.90 26.73 -12.22
C LEU A 79 -15.56 26.62 -12.97
N GLY A 80 -15.53 26.98 -14.25
CA GLY A 80 -14.30 27.08 -15.03
C GLY A 80 -13.39 28.21 -14.53
N GLU A 81 -13.95 29.41 -14.30
CA GLU A 81 -13.22 30.54 -13.73
C GLU A 81 -12.66 30.26 -12.32
N LEU A 82 -13.38 29.45 -11.54
CA LEU A 82 -12.92 28.98 -10.23
C LEU A 82 -11.84 27.86 -10.32
N GLY A 83 -11.52 27.38 -11.53
CA GLY A 83 -10.53 26.34 -11.75
C GLY A 83 -11.02 24.90 -11.56
N PHE A 84 -12.33 24.68 -11.38
CA PHE A 84 -12.88 23.34 -11.20
C PHE A 84 -13.14 22.61 -12.53
N LEU A 85 -13.48 23.33 -13.60
CA LEU A 85 -13.77 22.72 -14.91
C LEU A 85 -12.84 23.26 -15.98
N GLN A 86 -12.49 22.40 -16.91
CA GLN A 86 -11.74 22.77 -18.11
C GLN A 86 -12.43 22.27 -19.38
N GLN A 87 -12.10 22.88 -20.50
CA GLN A 87 -12.62 22.52 -21.81
C GLN A 87 -11.54 21.80 -22.60
N ARG A 88 -11.85 20.62 -23.12
CA ARG A 88 -10.89 19.84 -23.91
C ARG A 88 -10.81 20.34 -25.37
N HIS A 89 -11.96 20.80 -25.91
CA HIS A 89 -12.09 21.37 -27.28
C HIS A 89 -13.14 22.44 -27.28
N THR A 90 -13.02 23.40 -28.21
CA THR A 90 -13.88 24.61 -28.31
C THR A 90 -15.38 24.33 -28.43
N SER A 91 -15.78 23.18 -28.98
CA SER A 91 -17.19 22.76 -29.14
C SER A 91 -17.63 21.68 -28.14
N GLY A 92 -16.72 21.24 -27.26
CA GLY A 92 -16.95 20.11 -26.35
C GLY A 92 -17.59 20.49 -25.03
N GLY A 93 -18.04 19.48 -24.29
CA GLY A 93 -18.48 19.61 -22.90
C GLY A 93 -17.32 20.01 -21.98
N ARG A 94 -17.59 20.00 -20.68
CA ARG A 94 -16.57 20.30 -19.64
C ARG A 94 -16.12 19.00 -18.99
N ILE A 95 -14.83 18.96 -18.59
CA ILE A 95 -14.22 17.89 -17.82
C ILE A 95 -13.69 18.42 -16.49
N PRO A 96 -13.62 17.58 -15.44
CA PRO A 96 -13.07 17.97 -14.15
C PRO A 96 -11.56 18.27 -14.23
N THR A 97 -11.11 19.20 -13.41
CA THR A 97 -9.68 19.41 -13.13
C THR A 97 -9.22 18.61 -11.90
N LYS A 98 -7.93 18.62 -11.60
CA LYS A 98 -7.39 18.04 -10.35
C LYS A 98 -8.04 18.66 -9.11
N ALA A 99 -8.27 19.99 -9.11
CA ALA A 99 -8.96 20.70 -8.04
C ALA A 99 -10.41 20.22 -7.83
N SER A 100 -11.08 19.79 -8.90
CA SER A 100 -12.42 19.20 -8.82
C SER A 100 -12.42 17.88 -8.07
N TYR A 101 -11.49 16.97 -8.37
CA TYR A 101 -11.40 15.70 -7.67
C TYR A 101 -11.09 15.90 -6.19
N ARG A 102 -10.22 16.85 -5.84
CA ARG A 102 -9.94 17.19 -4.43
C ARG A 102 -11.20 17.70 -3.74
N TYR A 103 -11.89 18.69 -4.36
CA TYR A 103 -13.14 19.22 -3.81
C TYR A 103 -14.22 18.12 -3.68
N TYR A 104 -14.33 17.24 -4.67
CA TYR A 104 -15.25 16.10 -4.67
C TYR A 104 -15.00 15.17 -3.49
N VAL A 105 -13.76 14.75 -3.29
CA VAL A 105 -13.39 13.84 -2.19
C VAL A 105 -13.62 14.48 -0.82
N ASP A 106 -13.32 15.77 -0.68
CA ASP A 106 -13.39 16.46 0.60
C ASP A 106 -14.83 16.86 0.99
N ASN A 107 -15.71 17.08 0.01
CA ASN A 107 -17.01 17.74 0.28
C ASN A 107 -18.23 17.04 -0.33
N LEU A 108 -18.07 16.28 -1.41
CA LEU A 108 -19.21 15.80 -2.20
C LEU A 108 -19.36 14.28 -2.22
N ILE A 109 -18.30 13.55 -1.91
CA ILE A 109 -18.28 12.09 -2.01
C ILE A 109 -19.26 11.46 -1.00
N VAL A 110 -20.06 10.51 -1.50
CA VAL A 110 -20.86 9.61 -0.68
C VAL A 110 -20.25 8.23 -0.79
N PRO A 111 -19.61 7.70 0.27
CA PRO A 111 -18.99 6.39 0.23
C PRO A 111 -20.03 5.29 -0.02
N LYS A 112 -19.73 4.37 -0.94
CA LYS A 112 -20.55 3.19 -1.20
C LYS A 112 -20.13 2.07 -0.24
N PRO A 113 -21.00 1.64 0.67
CA PRO A 113 -20.67 0.54 1.59
C PRO A 113 -20.46 -0.76 0.80
N LEU A 114 -19.52 -1.59 1.26
CA LEU A 114 -19.33 -2.92 0.68
C LEU A 114 -20.57 -3.78 0.94
N THR A 115 -20.96 -4.54 -0.07
CA THR A 115 -22.01 -5.53 0.05
C THR A 115 -21.58 -6.69 0.96
N PRO A 116 -22.53 -7.43 1.58
CA PRO A 116 -22.19 -8.62 2.37
C PRO A 116 -21.37 -9.64 1.58
N PHE A 117 -21.66 -9.82 0.31
CA PHE A 117 -20.92 -10.72 -0.58
C PHE A 117 -19.47 -10.29 -0.80
N GLU A 118 -19.22 -8.99 -1.03
CA GLU A 118 -17.86 -8.46 -1.15
C GLU A 118 -17.07 -8.66 0.15
N LYS A 119 -17.68 -8.39 1.29
CA LYS A 119 -17.05 -8.59 2.60
C LYS A 119 -16.70 -10.07 2.83
N GLN A 120 -17.62 -10.98 2.53
CA GLN A 120 -17.38 -12.42 2.64
C GLN A 120 -16.21 -12.86 1.75
N LYS A 121 -16.17 -12.42 0.49
CA LYS A 121 -15.08 -12.74 -0.43
C LYS A 121 -13.73 -12.24 0.09
N ILE A 122 -13.67 -11.00 0.59
CA ILE A 122 -12.46 -10.43 1.18
C ILE A 122 -12.01 -11.26 2.37
N ASN A 123 -12.91 -11.57 3.29
CA ASN A 123 -12.60 -12.35 4.48
C ASN A 123 -12.10 -13.75 4.13
N GLN A 124 -12.72 -14.43 3.18
CA GLN A 124 -12.30 -15.75 2.72
C GLN A 124 -10.87 -15.75 2.16
N VAL A 125 -10.53 -14.77 1.31
CA VAL A 125 -9.19 -14.68 0.73
C VAL A 125 -8.14 -14.40 1.80
N LEU A 126 -8.41 -13.44 2.68
CA LEU A 126 -7.44 -13.01 3.69
C LEU A 126 -7.24 -14.04 4.81
N SER A 127 -8.26 -14.83 5.15
CA SER A 127 -8.14 -15.85 6.21
C SER A 127 -7.23 -17.01 5.84
N VAL A 128 -7.01 -17.28 4.55
CA VAL A 128 -6.18 -18.43 4.09
C VAL A 128 -4.74 -18.35 4.60
N ASN A 129 -4.16 -17.15 4.57
CA ASN A 129 -2.76 -16.92 4.96
C ASN A 129 -2.65 -16.04 6.23
N ALA A 130 -3.65 -16.05 7.10
CA ALA A 130 -3.72 -15.19 8.28
C ALA A 130 -2.56 -15.40 9.27
N SER A 131 -1.96 -16.60 9.29
CA SER A 131 -0.80 -16.95 10.13
C SER A 131 0.56 -16.54 9.53
N ASP A 132 0.60 -16.09 8.27
CA ASP A 132 1.80 -15.62 7.58
C ASP A 132 1.64 -14.14 7.20
N PRO A 133 2.20 -13.21 7.98
CA PRO A 133 2.00 -11.77 7.77
C PRO A 133 2.38 -11.27 6.38
N GLU A 134 3.50 -11.75 5.81
CA GLU A 134 3.94 -11.31 4.48
C GLU A 134 2.98 -11.80 3.38
N ARG A 135 2.50 -13.04 3.47
CA ARG A 135 1.51 -13.58 2.53
C ARG A 135 0.16 -12.92 2.66
N LEU A 136 -0.29 -12.66 3.87
CA LEU A 136 -1.53 -11.92 4.11
C LEU A 136 -1.50 -10.54 3.45
N LEU A 137 -0.41 -9.78 3.60
CA LEU A 137 -0.24 -8.48 2.97
C LEU A 137 -0.18 -8.58 1.44
N ALA A 138 0.49 -9.61 0.91
CA ALA A 138 0.52 -9.89 -0.52
C ALA A 138 -0.86 -10.18 -1.09
N ASP A 139 -1.66 -11.01 -0.40
CA ASP A 139 -3.02 -11.33 -0.81
C ASP A 139 -3.95 -10.11 -0.70
N ALA A 140 -3.79 -9.29 0.34
CA ALA A 140 -4.51 -8.02 0.48
C ALA A 140 -4.23 -7.06 -0.69
N ALA A 141 -2.96 -6.92 -1.08
CA ALA A 141 -2.58 -6.07 -2.21
C ALA A 141 -3.10 -6.62 -3.54
N LYS A 142 -2.99 -7.93 -3.80
CA LYS A 142 -3.56 -8.55 -5.01
C LYS A 142 -5.07 -8.33 -5.10
N LEU A 143 -5.77 -8.64 -4.01
CA LEU A 143 -7.22 -8.47 -3.94
C LEU A 143 -7.63 -7.01 -4.14
N LEU A 144 -6.84 -6.07 -3.62
CA LEU A 144 -7.07 -4.64 -3.82
C LEU A 144 -6.87 -4.24 -5.28
N ALA A 145 -5.82 -4.74 -5.96
CA ALA A 145 -5.60 -4.49 -7.39
C ALA A 145 -6.77 -5.01 -8.23
N ASP A 146 -7.23 -6.24 -7.98
CA ASP A 146 -8.33 -6.88 -8.70
C ASP A 146 -9.67 -6.16 -8.47
N ALA A 147 -9.92 -5.74 -7.22
CA ALA A 147 -11.18 -5.08 -6.85
C ALA A 147 -11.29 -3.62 -7.31
N THR A 148 -10.16 -2.96 -7.59
CA THR A 148 -10.11 -1.53 -7.93
C THR A 148 -9.74 -1.26 -9.38
N GLY A 149 -9.14 -2.22 -10.09
CA GLY A 149 -8.55 -1.99 -11.40
C GLY A 149 -7.38 -1.00 -11.37
N CYS A 150 -6.76 -0.80 -10.20
CA CYS A 150 -5.58 0.04 -10.01
C CYS A 150 -4.34 -0.83 -9.79
N THR A 151 -3.17 -0.23 -9.89
CA THR A 151 -1.96 -0.83 -9.30
C THR A 151 -2.07 -0.72 -7.80
N SER A 152 -1.80 -1.80 -7.08
CA SER A 152 -1.73 -1.80 -5.63
C SER A 152 -0.34 -2.16 -5.15
N PHE A 153 -0.05 -1.82 -3.90
CA PHE A 153 1.22 -2.14 -3.26
C PHE A 153 1.00 -2.36 -1.76
N PHE A 154 1.90 -3.14 -1.18
CA PHE A 154 2.15 -3.07 0.25
C PHE A 154 3.63 -2.84 0.52
N SER A 155 3.91 -2.19 1.64
CA SER A 155 5.28 -2.02 2.13
C SER A 155 5.31 -2.20 3.64
N THR A 156 6.38 -2.86 4.12
CA THR A 156 6.72 -2.92 5.55
C THR A 156 7.96 -2.08 5.79
N VAL A 157 8.05 -1.46 6.96
CA VAL A 157 9.23 -0.68 7.34
C VAL A 157 10.33 -1.63 7.79
N LYS A 158 11.58 -1.19 7.62
CA LYS A 158 12.75 -1.86 8.18
C LYS A 158 12.56 -2.06 9.67
N ASP A 159 12.76 -3.28 10.13
CA ASP A 159 12.67 -3.64 11.53
C ASP A 159 14.07 -3.75 12.14
N GLU A 160 14.39 -2.80 13.00
CA GLU A 160 15.69 -2.76 13.68
C GLU A 160 15.75 -3.61 14.96
N TYR A 161 14.60 -4.05 15.46
CA TYR A 161 14.47 -4.76 16.73
C TYR A 161 14.04 -6.22 16.59
N ASP A 162 13.69 -6.68 15.38
CA ASP A 162 13.33 -8.07 15.15
C ASP A 162 14.55 -8.97 15.44
N CYS A 163 14.35 -10.00 16.26
CA CYS A 163 15.39 -10.88 16.73
C CYS A 163 15.27 -12.26 16.09
N VAL A 164 16.40 -12.97 15.97
CA VAL A 164 16.38 -14.39 15.59
C VAL A 164 15.71 -15.20 16.71
N GLN A 165 14.62 -15.89 16.38
CA GLN A 165 13.93 -16.82 17.26
C GLN A 165 14.50 -18.23 17.14
N GLY A 166 14.90 -18.63 15.93
CA GLY A 166 15.42 -19.96 15.67
C GLY A 166 16.07 -20.08 14.30
N ALA A 167 16.93 -21.06 14.17
CA ALA A 167 17.54 -21.42 12.91
C ALA A 167 17.73 -22.94 12.79
N ASP A 168 17.55 -23.47 11.59
CA ASP A 168 17.76 -24.90 11.30
C ASP A 168 18.59 -25.09 10.04
N LEU A 169 19.44 -26.13 10.04
CA LEU A 169 20.26 -26.53 8.92
C LEU A 169 19.83 -27.93 8.47
N ILE A 170 19.16 -28.03 7.36
CA ILE A 170 18.53 -29.24 6.84
C ILE A 170 19.40 -29.79 5.70
N PRO A 171 19.97 -30.99 5.80
CA PRO A 171 20.68 -31.60 4.67
C PRO A 171 19.75 -31.80 3.47
N ALA A 172 20.17 -31.35 2.29
CA ALA A 172 19.41 -31.42 1.04
C ALA A 172 20.16 -32.15 -0.08
N GLY A 173 21.02 -33.09 0.30
CA GLY A 173 21.88 -33.87 -0.59
C GLY A 173 23.31 -34.05 -0.01
N GLU A 174 24.23 -34.62 -0.79
CA GLU A 174 25.58 -34.90 -0.28
C GLU A 174 26.36 -33.64 0.10
N LYS A 175 26.25 -32.59 -0.71
CA LYS A 175 26.94 -31.31 -0.53
C LYS A 175 25.99 -30.10 -0.65
N LYS A 176 24.75 -30.27 -0.20
CA LYS A 176 23.77 -29.19 -0.17
C LYS A 176 23.04 -29.16 1.16
N ALA A 177 22.78 -27.99 1.66
CA ALA A 177 21.93 -27.75 2.82
C ALA A 177 20.87 -26.70 2.51
N MET A 178 19.74 -26.78 3.17
CA MET A 178 18.79 -25.67 3.30
C MET A 178 18.95 -25.08 4.70
N LEU A 179 19.33 -23.82 4.76
CA LEU A 179 19.32 -23.03 5.99
C LEU A 179 17.97 -22.34 6.09
N VAL A 180 17.32 -22.48 7.24
CA VAL A 180 16.05 -21.82 7.56
C VAL A 180 16.26 -20.96 8.79
N MET A 181 15.74 -19.76 8.79
CA MET A 181 15.74 -18.83 9.92
C MET A 181 14.32 -18.35 10.17
N LEU A 182 13.95 -18.30 11.45
CA LEU A 182 12.71 -17.75 11.96
C LEU A 182 13.04 -16.54 12.85
N THR A 183 12.34 -15.44 12.68
CA THR A 183 12.45 -14.27 13.58
C THR A 183 11.30 -14.24 14.57
N VAL A 184 11.46 -13.48 15.66
CA VAL A 184 10.40 -13.22 16.64
C VAL A 184 9.20 -12.55 15.95
N GLY A 185 9.45 -11.67 14.96
CA GLY A 185 8.43 -11.04 14.12
C GLY A 185 7.72 -12.00 13.14
N GLY A 186 7.94 -13.32 13.23
CA GLY A 186 7.28 -14.33 12.41
C GLY A 186 7.80 -14.43 10.98
N LYS A 187 8.88 -13.72 10.61
CA LYS A 187 9.46 -13.81 9.27
C LYS A 187 10.22 -15.12 9.14
N ILE A 188 9.93 -15.89 8.09
CA ILE A 188 10.68 -17.10 7.73
C ILE A 188 11.51 -16.80 6.49
N LYS A 189 12.83 -16.92 6.61
CA LYS A 189 13.77 -16.79 5.49
C LYS A 189 14.55 -18.09 5.33
N SER A 190 14.80 -18.48 4.09
CA SER A 190 15.56 -19.71 3.80
C SER A 190 16.45 -19.56 2.59
N SER A 191 17.55 -20.29 2.59
CA SER A 191 18.51 -20.32 1.49
C SER A 191 19.06 -21.73 1.29
N VAL A 192 19.29 -22.11 0.04
CA VAL A 192 19.97 -23.36 -0.31
C VAL A 192 21.44 -23.06 -0.49
N ILE A 193 22.29 -23.77 0.26
CA ILE A 193 23.73 -23.54 0.36
C ILE A 193 24.48 -24.73 -0.26
N GLN A 194 25.50 -24.44 -1.08
CA GLN A 194 26.47 -25.43 -1.51
C GLN A 194 27.56 -25.60 -0.44
N MET A 195 27.74 -26.82 0.03
CA MET A 195 28.65 -27.13 1.12
C MET A 195 29.98 -27.70 0.62
N PRO A 196 31.13 -27.37 1.23
CA PRO A 196 32.42 -27.98 0.90
C PRO A 196 32.53 -29.43 1.37
N CYS A 197 31.78 -29.79 2.43
CA CYS A 197 31.81 -31.11 3.04
C CYS A 197 30.42 -31.72 3.15
N ARG A 198 30.31 -32.97 3.50
CA ARG A 198 29.06 -33.65 3.85
C ARG A 198 28.59 -33.17 5.23
N ILE A 199 27.30 -32.92 5.36
CA ILE A 199 26.68 -32.48 6.61
C ILE A 199 26.32 -33.74 7.41
N ASP A 200 27.08 -34.00 8.44
CA ASP A 200 26.82 -35.06 9.41
C ASP A 200 26.13 -34.48 10.67
N ASP A 201 25.74 -35.36 11.58
CA ASP A 201 25.10 -34.98 12.83
C ASP A 201 25.99 -34.10 13.73
N ASN A 202 27.31 -34.30 13.68
CA ASN A 202 28.26 -33.49 14.44
C ASN A 202 28.32 -32.06 13.88
N PHE A 203 28.31 -31.92 12.55
CA PHE A 203 28.25 -30.62 11.90
C PHE A 203 26.96 -29.85 12.27
N ARG A 204 25.81 -30.53 12.24
CA ARG A 204 24.53 -29.96 12.65
C ARG A 204 24.52 -29.55 14.12
N ARG A 205 25.02 -30.40 15.01
CA ARG A 205 25.14 -30.05 16.45
C ARG A 205 26.02 -28.84 16.66
N LEU A 206 27.13 -28.71 15.96
CA LEU A 206 27.99 -27.54 16.03
C LEU A 206 27.23 -26.27 15.57
N PHE A 207 26.49 -26.35 14.47
CA PHE A 207 25.64 -25.24 14.03
C PHE A 207 24.60 -24.83 15.08
N TYR A 208 23.92 -25.80 15.72
CA TYR A 208 22.92 -25.47 16.76
C TYR A 208 23.56 -24.84 18.02
N VAL A 209 24.77 -25.26 18.38
CA VAL A 209 25.51 -24.61 19.48
C VAL A 209 25.80 -23.16 19.13
N LEU A 210 26.31 -22.91 17.92
CA LEU A 210 26.57 -21.56 17.44
C LEU A 210 25.31 -20.70 17.39
N ALA A 211 24.23 -21.25 16.81
CA ALA A 211 22.97 -20.53 16.70
C ALA A 211 22.45 -20.13 18.08
N ARG A 212 22.50 -21.03 19.05
CA ARG A 212 22.03 -20.80 20.42
C ARG A 212 22.90 -19.78 21.18
N GLU A 213 24.21 -19.83 21.02
CA GLU A 213 25.13 -19.01 21.81
C GLU A 213 25.33 -17.62 21.21
N PHE A 214 25.24 -17.47 19.88
CA PHE A 214 25.63 -16.22 19.21
C PHE A 214 24.50 -15.55 18.43
N PHE A 215 23.42 -16.25 18.07
CA PHE A 215 22.42 -15.71 17.13
C PHE A 215 21.03 -15.61 17.70
N ILE A 216 20.56 -16.62 18.47
CA ILE A 216 19.20 -16.61 19.02
C ILE A 216 19.06 -15.47 20.05
N GLY A 217 18.02 -14.65 19.88
CA GLY A 217 17.76 -13.47 20.71
C GLY A 217 18.54 -12.23 20.30
N VAL A 218 19.41 -12.32 19.27
CA VAL A 218 20.14 -11.17 18.75
C VAL A 218 19.33 -10.49 17.66
N PRO A 219 19.25 -9.13 17.62
CA PRO A 219 18.62 -8.40 16.54
C PRO A 219 19.22 -8.75 15.18
N VAL A 220 18.35 -8.98 14.16
CA VAL A 220 18.81 -9.43 12.84
C VAL A 220 19.76 -8.44 12.16
N ASN A 221 19.65 -7.13 12.44
CA ASN A 221 20.53 -6.10 11.92
C ASN A 221 21.93 -6.09 12.58
N GLU A 222 22.08 -6.70 13.75
CA GLU A 222 23.35 -6.81 14.46
C GLU A 222 24.17 -8.04 14.02
N ILE A 223 23.51 -9.01 13.37
CA ILE A 223 24.17 -10.21 12.85
C ILE A 223 24.91 -9.87 11.55
N ASN A 224 26.19 -9.59 11.69
CA ASN A 224 27.09 -9.16 10.63
C ASN A 224 28.40 -9.96 10.64
N MET A 225 29.30 -9.67 9.70
CA MET A 225 30.57 -10.38 9.58
C MET A 225 31.48 -10.25 10.82
N SER A 226 31.33 -9.17 11.59
CA SER A 226 32.09 -9.00 12.84
C SER A 226 31.63 -10.00 13.92
N LEU A 227 30.31 -10.18 14.06
CA LEU A 227 29.74 -11.18 14.96
C LEU A 227 30.16 -12.61 14.52
N ILE A 228 30.17 -12.88 13.21
CA ILE A 228 30.65 -14.16 12.68
C ILE A 228 32.11 -14.39 13.03
N GLN A 229 32.99 -13.39 12.93
CA GLN A 229 34.39 -13.53 13.32
C GLN A 229 34.56 -13.93 14.81
N SER A 230 33.66 -13.46 15.68
CA SER A 230 33.67 -13.86 17.10
C SER A 230 33.36 -15.31 17.35
N THR A 231 32.77 -16.04 16.38
CA THR A 231 32.52 -17.50 16.47
C THR A 231 33.77 -18.35 16.14
N ALA A 232 34.80 -17.78 15.53
CA ALA A 232 35.99 -18.50 15.06
C ALA A 232 36.67 -19.33 16.15
N PRO A 233 36.81 -18.87 17.42
CA PRO A 233 37.41 -19.69 18.46
C PRO A 233 36.63 -20.98 18.78
N VAL A 234 35.30 -20.95 18.63
CA VAL A 234 34.46 -22.13 18.86
C VAL A 234 34.54 -23.10 17.69
N LEU A 235 34.67 -22.60 16.47
CA LEU A 235 34.70 -23.42 15.24
C LEU A 235 36.02 -24.12 14.99
N ARG A 236 37.16 -23.56 15.44
CA ARG A 236 38.49 -24.10 15.26
C ARG A 236 38.72 -24.61 13.83
N ASP A 237 39.02 -25.90 13.67
CA ASP A 237 39.34 -26.55 12.38
C ASP A 237 38.11 -26.63 11.43
N ARG A 238 36.88 -26.43 11.93
CA ARG A 238 35.65 -26.45 11.15
C ARG A 238 35.23 -25.09 10.60
N LEU A 239 36.03 -24.06 10.82
CA LEU A 239 35.70 -22.68 10.39
C LEU A 239 35.42 -22.62 8.87
N PHE A 240 36.31 -23.18 8.05
CA PHE A 240 36.16 -23.14 6.59
C PHE A 240 34.94 -23.91 6.09
N ASP A 241 34.62 -25.04 6.74
CA ASP A 241 33.40 -25.80 6.41
C ASP A 241 32.12 -25.06 6.76
N MET A 242 32.12 -24.26 7.84
CA MET A 242 30.95 -23.50 8.34
C MET A 242 30.77 -22.16 7.67
N LEU A 243 31.81 -21.57 7.07
CA LEU A 243 31.74 -20.24 6.44
C LEU A 243 30.59 -20.07 5.46
N PRO A 244 30.25 -21.00 4.55
CA PRO A 244 29.10 -20.85 3.65
C PRO A 244 27.77 -20.71 4.41
N VAL A 245 27.61 -21.48 5.51
CA VAL A 245 26.41 -21.40 6.36
C VAL A 245 26.31 -20.04 7.05
N LEU A 246 27.41 -19.60 7.65
CA LEU A 246 27.47 -18.33 8.37
C LEU A 246 27.27 -17.13 7.43
N SER A 247 27.89 -17.15 6.25
CA SER A 247 27.69 -16.11 5.24
C SER A 247 26.23 -16.05 4.76
N SER A 248 25.63 -17.22 4.50
CA SER A 248 24.22 -17.31 4.13
C SER A 248 23.30 -16.83 5.26
N PHE A 249 23.65 -17.16 6.53
CA PHE A 249 22.89 -16.70 7.68
C PHE A 249 22.90 -15.18 7.80
N CYS A 250 24.05 -14.52 7.62
CA CYS A 250 24.12 -13.06 7.54
C CYS A 250 23.24 -12.48 6.43
N SER A 251 23.24 -13.11 5.25
CA SER A 251 22.40 -12.66 4.14
C SER A 251 20.92 -12.77 4.48
N LEU A 252 20.50 -13.88 5.09
CA LEU A 252 19.11 -14.05 5.55
C LEU A 252 18.72 -13.04 6.63
N CYS A 253 19.62 -12.76 7.57
CA CYS A 253 19.41 -11.72 8.60
C CYS A 253 19.27 -10.34 7.98
N LYS A 254 20.12 -10.00 7.01
CA LYS A 254 20.00 -8.75 6.26
C LYS A 254 18.67 -8.65 5.52
N GLU A 255 18.27 -9.70 4.79
CA GLU A 255 16.98 -9.75 4.11
C GLU A 255 15.79 -9.64 5.07
N ALA A 256 15.90 -10.23 6.27
CA ALA A 256 14.85 -10.12 7.29
C ALA A 256 14.76 -8.73 7.92
N SER A 257 15.88 -8.02 8.04
CA SER A 257 15.93 -6.65 8.57
C SER A 257 15.41 -5.60 7.60
N GLU A 258 15.48 -5.87 6.30
CA GLU A 258 14.99 -4.94 5.27
C GLU A 258 13.47 -4.92 5.23
N GLY A 259 12.90 -3.75 4.91
CA GLY A 259 11.49 -3.63 4.59
C GLY A 259 11.16 -4.33 3.27
N THR A 260 9.93 -4.72 3.10
CA THR A 260 9.45 -5.35 1.86
C THR A 260 8.55 -4.37 1.11
N LEU A 261 8.81 -4.14 -0.18
CA LEU A 261 7.86 -3.49 -1.09
C LEU A 261 7.48 -4.45 -2.20
N GLN A 262 6.20 -4.78 -2.29
CA GLN A 262 5.64 -5.55 -3.40
C GLN A 262 4.53 -4.76 -4.08
N ILE A 263 4.45 -4.87 -5.40
CA ILE A 263 3.54 -4.13 -6.27
C ILE A 263 2.79 -5.12 -7.15
N TYR A 264 1.48 -4.95 -7.25
CA TYR A 264 0.57 -5.82 -7.99
C TYR A 264 -0.32 -5.03 -8.94
N GLY A 265 -0.78 -5.68 -10.01
CA GLY A 265 -1.69 -5.06 -10.94
C GLY A 265 -1.09 -3.92 -11.76
N GLN A 266 0.22 -3.89 -12.00
CA GLN A 266 0.89 -2.87 -12.81
C GLN A 266 0.30 -2.78 -14.23
N ASN A 267 -0.16 -3.90 -14.79
CA ASN A 267 -0.82 -3.93 -16.10
C ASN A 267 -2.14 -3.13 -16.13
N ASN A 268 -2.77 -2.90 -14.98
CA ASN A 268 -3.98 -2.09 -14.90
C ASN A 268 -3.72 -0.63 -15.33
N LEU A 269 -2.49 -0.12 -15.19
CA LEU A 269 -2.13 1.22 -15.66
C LEU A 269 -2.23 1.34 -17.19
N LEU A 270 -1.96 0.26 -17.93
CA LEU A 270 -2.03 0.23 -19.38
C LEU A 270 -3.48 0.33 -19.90
N THR A 271 -4.46 -0.03 -19.09
CA THR A 271 -5.88 0.04 -19.42
C THR A 271 -6.50 1.41 -19.10
N GLN A 272 -5.77 2.30 -18.41
CA GLN A 272 -6.23 3.62 -18.02
C GLN A 272 -5.76 4.66 -19.06
N GLU A 273 -6.64 4.97 -20.01
CA GLU A 273 -6.36 5.85 -21.16
C GLU A 273 -5.85 7.25 -20.78
N GLU A 274 -6.16 7.71 -19.55
CA GLU A 274 -5.75 9.02 -19.05
C GLU A 274 -4.23 9.19 -18.96
N PHE A 275 -3.49 8.11 -18.85
CA PHE A 275 -2.03 8.17 -18.77
C PHE A 275 -1.38 8.40 -20.15
N GLY A 276 -1.99 7.92 -21.24
CA GLY A 276 -1.38 8.00 -22.56
C GLY A 276 0.09 7.54 -22.52
N ASP A 277 0.97 8.29 -23.19
CA ASP A 277 2.41 7.97 -23.22
C ASP A 277 3.10 8.06 -21.85
N SER A 278 2.51 8.76 -20.87
CA SER A 278 3.12 8.90 -19.53
C SER A 278 3.12 7.57 -18.74
N VAL A 279 2.37 6.57 -19.17
CA VAL A 279 2.32 5.24 -18.53
C VAL A 279 3.69 4.56 -18.47
N PHE A 280 4.52 4.72 -19.50
CA PHE A 280 5.85 4.10 -19.56
C PHE A 280 6.78 4.67 -18.48
N GLY A 281 6.75 5.99 -18.26
CA GLY A 281 7.49 6.63 -17.17
C GLY A 281 7.04 6.13 -15.79
N LEU A 282 5.74 5.95 -15.61
CA LEU A 282 5.18 5.43 -14.38
C LEU A 282 5.57 3.95 -14.15
N LEU A 283 5.55 3.11 -15.18
CA LEU A 283 5.98 1.71 -15.08
C LEU A 283 7.48 1.60 -14.75
N THR A 284 8.32 2.45 -15.38
CA THR A 284 9.76 2.52 -15.06
C THR A 284 9.99 2.91 -13.61
N PHE A 285 9.29 3.95 -13.13
CA PHE A 285 9.32 4.36 -11.72
C PHE A 285 8.94 3.23 -10.76
N LEU A 286 7.87 2.48 -11.06
CA LEU A 286 7.43 1.36 -10.23
C LEU A 286 8.42 0.17 -10.28
N ALA A 287 9.15 0.00 -11.38
CA ALA A 287 10.19 -1.03 -11.50
C ALA A 287 11.43 -0.71 -10.66
N GLU A 288 11.83 0.56 -10.58
CA GLU A 288 12.97 1.02 -9.76
C GLU A 288 12.71 0.93 -8.25
N LYS A 289 11.45 1.05 -7.82
CA LYS A 289 10.96 0.96 -6.43
C LYS A 289 11.50 1.99 -5.45
N THR A 290 12.76 2.37 -5.50
CA THR A 290 13.50 3.15 -4.48
C THR A 290 12.75 4.40 -4.01
N LYS A 291 12.30 5.25 -4.93
CA LYS A 291 11.56 6.48 -4.57
C LYS A 291 10.21 6.19 -3.93
N LEU A 292 9.55 5.11 -4.35
CA LEU A 292 8.30 4.68 -3.74
C LEU A 292 8.53 4.16 -2.31
N GLU A 293 9.59 3.38 -2.08
CA GLU A 293 10.00 2.91 -0.77
C GLU A 293 10.32 4.07 0.19
N GLU A 294 11.08 5.07 -0.27
CA GLU A 294 11.38 6.27 0.50
C GLU A 294 10.10 7.04 0.89
N MET A 295 9.18 7.22 -0.05
CA MET A 295 7.88 7.86 0.18
C MET A 295 7.07 7.09 1.23
N LEU A 296 6.94 5.77 1.09
CA LEU A 296 6.15 4.92 1.98
C LEU A 296 6.77 4.83 3.37
N THR A 297 8.09 4.76 3.46
CA THR A 297 8.83 4.82 4.74
C THR A 297 8.59 6.16 5.46
N SER A 298 8.61 7.27 4.72
CA SER A 298 8.28 8.59 5.28
C SER A 298 6.85 8.67 5.81
N ILE A 299 5.88 8.09 5.09
CA ILE A 299 4.48 8.02 5.52
C ILE A 299 4.34 7.11 6.75
N ALA A 300 4.99 5.95 6.75
CA ALA A 300 4.97 5.02 7.87
C ALA A 300 5.49 5.65 9.16
N ASN A 301 6.57 6.42 9.08
CA ASN A 301 7.20 7.11 10.22
C ASN A 301 6.48 8.41 10.63
N SER A 302 5.49 8.86 9.86
CA SER A 302 4.71 10.05 10.18
C SER A 302 3.51 9.71 11.08
N ASN A 303 2.84 10.75 11.61
CA ASN A 303 1.58 10.59 12.37
C ASN A 303 0.35 10.39 11.44
N ILE A 304 0.56 10.20 10.14
CA ILE A 304 -0.49 10.02 9.15
C ILE A 304 -0.95 8.57 9.18
N GLN A 305 -2.22 8.31 9.47
CA GLN A 305 -2.80 6.95 9.43
C GLN A 305 -3.19 6.55 8.00
N SER A 306 -3.70 7.52 7.24
CA SER A 306 -4.05 7.33 5.84
C SER A 306 -3.96 8.64 5.07
N ALA A 307 -3.64 8.55 3.79
CA ALA A 307 -3.50 9.71 2.90
C ALA A 307 -4.08 9.40 1.51
N LEU A 308 -4.64 10.43 0.87
CA LEU A 308 -4.96 10.42 -0.54
C LEU A 308 -4.30 11.64 -1.20
N PHE A 309 -3.37 11.37 -2.09
CA PHE A 309 -2.66 12.38 -2.88
C PHE A 309 -3.25 12.41 -4.29
N LEU A 310 -3.60 13.60 -4.77
CA LEU A 310 -4.17 13.83 -6.10
C LEU A 310 -3.25 14.73 -6.92
N GLY A 311 -2.71 14.20 -8.00
CA GLY A 311 -1.86 14.98 -8.90
C GLY A 311 -0.58 15.50 -8.23
N GLU A 312 -0.37 16.82 -8.25
CA GLU A 312 0.81 17.47 -7.68
C GLU A 312 0.88 17.43 -6.14
N GLU A 313 -0.12 16.88 -5.46
CA GLU A 313 -0.06 16.61 -4.02
C GLU A 313 0.86 15.44 -3.70
N ASN A 314 1.12 14.56 -4.69
CA ASN A 314 2.05 13.45 -4.53
C ASN A 314 3.45 13.99 -4.22
N PRO A 315 4.13 13.48 -3.19
CA PRO A 315 5.49 13.90 -2.86
C PRO A 315 6.54 13.49 -3.91
N VAL A 316 6.17 12.55 -4.79
CA VAL A 316 7.04 12.04 -5.86
C VAL A 316 6.55 12.58 -7.21
N TYR A 317 7.46 13.19 -7.97
CA TYR A 317 7.13 13.86 -9.23
C TYR A 317 6.50 12.92 -10.27
N GLU A 318 6.97 11.69 -10.35
CA GLU A 318 6.47 10.67 -11.28
C GLU A 318 4.99 10.36 -11.07
N LEU A 319 4.49 10.59 -9.86
CA LEU A 319 3.08 10.38 -9.47
C LEU A 319 2.18 11.60 -9.68
N LYS A 320 2.67 12.69 -10.26
CA LYS A 320 1.95 13.98 -10.44
C LYS A 320 0.65 13.92 -11.24
N ASN A 321 0.41 12.84 -11.97
CA ASN A 321 -0.81 12.62 -12.76
C ASN A 321 -1.66 11.46 -12.21
N THR A 322 -1.35 11.00 -11.00
CA THR A 322 -2.03 9.86 -10.37
C THR A 322 -2.88 10.27 -9.18
N ALA A 323 -3.81 9.41 -8.81
CA ALA A 323 -4.39 9.34 -7.49
C ALA A 323 -3.67 8.22 -6.72
N THR A 324 -3.05 8.56 -5.60
CA THR A 324 -2.34 7.61 -4.74
C THR A 324 -3.00 7.59 -3.37
N ALA A 325 -3.62 6.47 -3.02
CA ALA A 325 -4.19 6.26 -1.70
C ALA A 325 -3.32 5.30 -0.89
N VAL A 326 -2.98 5.68 0.34
CA VAL A 326 -2.13 4.91 1.25
C VAL A 326 -2.80 4.83 2.61
N ALA A 327 -2.86 3.65 3.18
CA ALA A 327 -3.27 3.43 4.56
C ALA A 327 -2.14 2.73 5.33
N LYS A 328 -1.87 3.21 6.55
CA LYS A 328 -0.88 2.66 7.47
C LYS A 328 -1.58 1.90 8.59
N PHE A 329 -1.01 0.77 9.00
CA PHE A 329 -1.51 -0.01 10.12
C PHE A 329 -0.39 -0.81 10.79
N LYS A 330 -0.63 -1.26 12.01
CA LYS A 330 0.28 -2.19 12.70
C LYS A 330 0.04 -3.59 12.18
N TYR A 331 1.10 -4.30 11.79
CA TYR A 331 0.97 -5.64 11.24
C TYR A 331 1.55 -6.74 12.12
N TYR A 332 2.56 -6.44 12.94
CA TYR A 332 3.11 -7.37 13.93
C TYR A 332 3.73 -6.57 15.07
N ASP A 333 3.43 -6.90 16.33
CA ASP A 333 3.80 -6.11 17.51
C ASP A 333 3.64 -4.59 17.24
N ASP A 334 4.73 -3.82 17.20
CA ASP A 334 4.70 -2.40 16.86
C ASP A 334 5.16 -2.08 15.43
N GLN A 335 5.41 -3.11 14.60
CA GLN A 335 5.83 -2.92 13.21
C GLN A 335 4.72 -2.30 12.37
N LEU A 336 5.12 -1.44 11.43
CA LEU A 336 4.20 -0.70 10.58
C LEU A 336 4.24 -1.24 9.16
N ALA A 337 3.05 -1.45 8.61
CA ALA A 337 2.85 -1.71 7.20
C ALA A 337 2.04 -0.59 6.56
N THR A 338 2.23 -0.40 5.27
CA THR A 338 1.39 0.43 4.43
C THR A 338 0.78 -0.41 3.32
N LEU A 339 -0.48 -0.18 3.03
CA LEU A 339 -1.20 -0.75 1.90
C LEU A 339 -1.82 0.38 1.10
N GLY A 340 -1.76 0.30 -0.23
CA GLY A 340 -2.31 1.38 -1.04
C GLY A 340 -2.48 1.05 -2.50
N ILE A 341 -2.95 2.06 -3.24
CA ILE A 341 -3.14 2.00 -4.69
C ILE A 341 -2.52 3.20 -5.38
N ILE A 342 -2.21 3.01 -6.66
CA ILE A 342 -1.86 4.05 -7.63
C ILE A 342 -2.76 3.84 -8.84
N GLY A 343 -3.50 4.87 -9.22
CA GLY A 343 -4.37 4.85 -10.39
C GLY A 343 -4.47 6.23 -11.05
N SER A 344 -5.26 6.36 -12.10
CA SER A 344 -5.53 7.66 -12.71
C SER A 344 -6.35 8.54 -11.76
N LEU A 345 -6.42 9.85 -12.04
CA LEU A 345 -7.31 10.75 -11.28
C LEU A 345 -8.80 10.40 -11.45
N ARG A 346 -9.15 9.62 -12.47
CA ARG A 346 -10.53 9.23 -12.83
C ARG A 346 -10.95 7.89 -12.19
N ILE A 347 -10.49 7.58 -10.97
CA ILE A 347 -10.94 6.39 -10.24
C ILE A 347 -12.27 6.63 -9.51
N ASP A 348 -13.04 5.56 -9.26
CA ASP A 348 -14.27 5.64 -8.44
C ASP A 348 -13.92 5.69 -6.95
N TYR A 349 -13.59 6.88 -6.47
CA TYR A 349 -13.25 7.12 -5.06
C TYR A 349 -14.33 6.63 -4.10
N SER A 350 -15.61 6.73 -4.51
CA SER A 350 -16.75 6.34 -3.66
C SER A 350 -16.77 4.85 -3.35
N SER A 351 -16.29 4.03 -4.26
CA SER A 351 -16.17 2.57 -4.12
C SER A 351 -14.82 2.15 -3.56
N ILE A 352 -13.74 2.81 -3.99
CA ILE A 352 -12.36 2.37 -3.72
C ILE A 352 -11.96 2.64 -2.27
N LEU A 353 -12.22 3.84 -1.76
CA LEU A 353 -11.81 4.21 -0.41
C LEU A 353 -12.41 3.31 0.68
N PRO A 354 -13.72 2.96 0.67
CA PRO A 354 -14.27 2.01 1.61
C PRO A 354 -13.67 0.60 1.50
N ARG A 355 -13.25 0.16 0.30
CA ARG A 355 -12.59 -1.14 0.10
C ARG A 355 -11.22 -1.17 0.75
N ILE A 356 -10.42 -0.12 0.56
CA ILE A 356 -9.11 0.00 1.22
C ILE A 356 -9.28 -0.05 2.73
N ASP A 357 -10.21 0.76 3.29
CA ASP A 357 -10.49 0.80 4.73
C ASP A 357 -10.88 -0.59 5.27
N TYR A 358 -11.76 -1.29 4.56
CA TYR A 358 -12.22 -2.61 4.98
C TYR A 358 -11.10 -3.65 4.95
N ILE A 359 -10.31 -3.70 3.87
CA ILE A 359 -9.18 -4.64 3.73
C ILE A 359 -8.13 -4.38 4.81
N VAL A 360 -7.73 -3.13 5.02
CA VAL A 360 -6.76 -2.74 6.05
C VAL A 360 -7.23 -3.14 7.45
N LYS A 361 -8.51 -2.87 7.76
CA LYS A 361 -9.10 -3.25 9.05
C LYS A 361 -9.13 -4.76 9.24
N THR A 362 -9.49 -5.51 8.20
CA THR A 362 -9.51 -6.98 8.24
C THR A 362 -8.11 -7.54 8.45
N CYS A 363 -7.10 -7.05 7.72
CA CYS A 363 -5.70 -7.45 7.92
C CYS A 363 -5.23 -7.14 9.35
N SER A 364 -5.50 -5.93 9.84
CA SER A 364 -5.11 -5.54 11.20
C SER A 364 -5.74 -6.42 12.29
N ASN A 365 -6.99 -6.85 12.11
CA ASN A 365 -7.67 -7.75 13.05
C ASN A 365 -7.08 -9.16 13.00
N LEU A 366 -6.91 -9.73 11.81
CA LEU A 366 -6.33 -11.07 11.63
C LEU A 366 -4.93 -11.19 12.23
N LEU A 367 -4.12 -10.15 12.07
CA LEU A 367 -2.76 -10.12 12.61
C LEU A 367 -2.73 -9.99 14.15
N LYS A 368 -3.71 -9.30 14.76
CA LYS A 368 -3.82 -9.19 16.21
C LYS A 368 -4.33 -10.46 16.88
N GLU A 369 -5.23 -11.17 16.22
CA GLU A 369 -5.95 -12.32 16.77
C GLU A 369 -5.27 -13.66 16.47
N GLY A 370 -4.04 -13.63 15.92
CA GLY A 370 -3.32 -14.85 15.56
C GLY A 370 -4.03 -15.68 14.48
N GLY A 371 -4.82 -15.04 13.62
CA GLY A 371 -5.48 -15.67 12.47
C GLY A 371 -6.91 -16.15 12.65
N VAL A 372 -7.57 -15.85 13.78
CA VAL A 372 -8.98 -16.24 14.00
C VAL A 372 -9.93 -15.11 13.63
N ILE A 373 -10.80 -15.35 12.66
CA ILE A 373 -11.94 -14.47 12.38
C ILE A 373 -13.12 -14.92 13.23
N TYR A 374 -13.58 -14.07 14.14
CA TYR A 374 -14.90 -14.22 14.76
C TYR A 374 -15.94 -13.58 13.82
N GLU A 375 -16.94 -14.38 13.38
CA GLU A 375 -18.08 -13.92 12.60
C GLU A 375 -18.99 -12.93 13.34
#